data_da1c7601a537d9ba660f17db83a540d7
#
_entry.id   da1c7601a537d9ba660f17db83a540d7
#
_cell.length_a   1.000
_cell.length_b   1.000
_cell.length_c   1.000
_cell.angle_alpha   90.00
_cell.angle_beta   90.00
_cell.angle_gamma   90.00
#
_symmetry.space_group_name_H-M   'P 1'
#
loop_
_entity.id
_entity.type
_entity.pdbx_description
1 polymer ?
#
loop_
_entity_poly.entity_id
_entity_poly.type
_entity_poly.pdbx_seq_one_letter_code
_entity_poly.pdbx_strand_id
1 'polypeptide(L)'
;MDEKALVSEKDIGVGEIYRCKFRGKVSECDLQGCTGTLVNLDGMNLTRATARGADISMVNLSGARLSGCDLSGMVITDCRLDGLTINGISAEVLLNNYKENINMKKNVRKAIIAGNWKMNKTRPEAKALLEELKPMVADVKDVEIVACVPFTNLETALAATAGTNIKIGAENCHFEKSGAFTGEISADMLAEMGVEYVVLGHSERRQYFAETDETVNKRTKAALSAGLKPIVCVGELLWERECNITEEVIARQIKLDFFGISADDLKKCVIAYEPVWAIGTGKTATADQAEEVCAFIRATLAKLYGADVAETITVQYGGSMNAKNAAELLSKTNVDGGLIGGASLKAADFTTIITAAVNG
;
A
#
# COMPACT_ATOMS: atom_id res chain seq x y z
N MET A 1 50.95 19.51 -13.89
CA MET A 1 50.92 18.44 -14.91
C MET A 1 49.53 17.93 -14.97
N ASP A 2 48.81 18.33 -16.03
CA ASP A 2 47.41 17.96 -16.24
C ASP A 2 47.37 16.57 -16.83
N GLU A 3 47.04 15.57 -16.03
CA GLU A 3 46.65 14.25 -16.54
C GLU A 3 45.22 14.30 -17.04
N LYS A 4 45.05 14.48 -18.34
CA LYS A 4 43.85 14.17 -19.06
C LYS A 4 43.75 12.63 -19.16
N ALA A 5 43.06 11.99 -18.24
CA ALA A 5 42.69 10.60 -18.40
C ALA A 5 41.55 10.51 -19.45
N LEU A 6 41.93 10.32 -20.71
CA LEU A 6 41.04 9.84 -21.76
C LEU A 6 40.89 8.34 -21.55
N VAL A 7 39.78 7.90 -20.96
CA VAL A 7 39.35 6.49 -21.04
C VAL A 7 38.53 6.39 -22.31
N SER A 8 39.18 6.09 -23.43
CA SER A 8 38.52 5.66 -24.65
C SER A 8 38.68 4.16 -24.81
N GLU A 9 37.57 3.47 -25.12
CA GLU A 9 37.50 2.06 -25.49
C GLU A 9 38.19 1.11 -24.51
N LYS A 10 37.59 0.88 -23.34
CA LYS A 10 37.78 -0.34 -22.55
C LYS A 10 36.45 -0.72 -21.91
N ASP A 11 36.01 -1.95 -22.19
CA ASP A 11 35.05 -2.66 -21.36
C ASP A 11 35.58 -2.67 -19.94
N ILE A 12 34.95 -1.85 -19.06
CA ILE A 12 35.11 -2.01 -17.63
C ILE A 12 34.16 -3.16 -17.30
N GLY A 13 34.67 -4.38 -17.39
CA GLY A 13 33.93 -5.59 -17.09
C GLY A 13 33.35 -5.53 -15.67
N VAL A 14 32.34 -6.36 -15.41
CA VAL A 14 31.68 -6.54 -14.11
C VAL A 14 32.70 -6.45 -12.98
N GLY A 15 32.68 -5.35 -12.19
CA GLY A 15 33.63 -5.11 -11.11
C GLY A 15 33.19 -3.98 -10.18
N GLU A 16 33.72 -4.03 -8.95
CA GLU A 16 33.55 -2.96 -7.99
C GLU A 16 34.47 -1.78 -8.30
N ILE A 17 33.88 -0.57 -8.47
CA ILE A 17 34.65 0.69 -8.55
C ILE A 17 34.61 1.34 -7.16
N TYR A 18 35.74 1.27 -6.46
CA TYR A 18 35.84 1.76 -5.10
C TYR A 18 36.84 2.90 -4.97
N ARG A 19 36.43 4.02 -4.35
CA ARG A 19 37.27 5.23 -4.07
C ARG A 19 37.99 5.86 -5.29
N CYS A 20 37.32 5.91 -6.43
CA CYS A 20 37.85 6.54 -7.63
C CYS A 20 37.34 7.99 -7.81
N LYS A 21 38.11 8.83 -8.48
CA LYS A 21 37.73 10.18 -8.89
C LYS A 21 37.79 10.26 -10.40
N PHE A 22 36.68 10.49 -11.06
CA PHE A 22 36.58 10.70 -12.48
C PHE A 22 36.24 12.17 -12.75
N ARG A 23 36.98 12.79 -13.66
CA ARG A 23 36.70 14.14 -14.18
C ARG A 23 36.84 14.13 -15.69
N GLY A 24 35.89 14.75 -16.40
CA GLY A 24 35.94 14.92 -17.82
C GLY A 24 34.80 14.24 -18.58
N LYS A 25 35.04 14.08 -19.89
CA LYS A 25 34.05 13.50 -20.81
C LYS A 25 34.33 12.01 -20.99
N VAL A 26 33.31 11.17 -20.73
CA VAL A 26 33.35 9.74 -20.97
C VAL A 26 32.27 9.45 -22.02
N SER A 27 32.66 8.85 -23.15
CA SER A 27 31.72 8.48 -24.22
C SER A 27 31.96 7.06 -24.69
N GLU A 28 30.85 6.39 -25.05
CA GLU A 28 30.89 5.03 -25.63
C GLU A 28 31.52 3.98 -24.69
N CYS A 29 31.16 4.03 -23.39
CA CYS A 29 31.63 3.06 -22.40
C CYS A 29 30.49 2.14 -21.95
N ASP A 30 30.86 0.93 -21.55
CA ASP A 30 29.95 -0.04 -20.94
C ASP A 30 30.22 -0.14 -19.42
N LEU A 31 29.21 0.24 -18.62
CA LEU A 31 29.20 0.14 -17.17
C LEU A 31 28.13 -0.86 -16.69
N GLN A 32 27.73 -1.78 -17.53
CA GLN A 32 26.68 -2.73 -17.23
C GLN A 32 27.04 -3.59 -16.02
N GLY A 33 26.14 -3.62 -15.01
CA GLY A 33 26.32 -4.41 -13.79
C GLY A 33 27.46 -3.96 -12.87
N CYS A 34 28.02 -2.74 -13.07
CA CYS A 34 29.04 -2.20 -12.19
C CYS A 34 28.41 -1.70 -10.88
N THR A 35 29.10 -1.93 -9.74
CA THR A 35 28.80 -1.32 -8.47
C THR A 35 29.79 -0.19 -8.18
N GLY A 36 29.28 1.01 -7.92
CA GLY A 36 30.10 2.19 -7.61
C GLY A 36 29.84 2.69 -6.20
N THR A 37 30.82 2.60 -5.30
CA THR A 37 30.71 3.08 -3.93
C THR A 37 31.81 4.09 -3.61
N LEU A 38 31.45 5.21 -2.97
CA LEU A 38 32.38 6.28 -2.59
C LEU A 38 33.16 6.88 -3.80
N VAL A 39 32.55 6.93 -4.96
CA VAL A 39 33.15 7.49 -6.18
C VAL A 39 32.75 8.96 -6.31
N ASN A 40 33.68 9.79 -6.74
CA ASN A 40 33.39 11.19 -7.05
C ASN A 40 33.30 11.39 -8.57
N LEU A 41 32.07 11.63 -9.04
CA LEU A 41 31.73 11.86 -10.46
C LEU A 41 31.29 13.33 -10.70
N ASP A 42 31.74 14.25 -9.85
CA ASP A 42 31.40 15.67 -9.91
C ASP A 42 31.77 16.28 -11.28
N GLY A 43 30.78 16.85 -11.95
CA GLY A 43 30.92 17.45 -13.28
C GLY A 43 31.20 16.48 -14.41
N MET A 44 31.05 15.18 -14.22
CA MET A 44 31.24 14.18 -15.27
C MET A 44 30.20 14.34 -16.40
N ASN A 45 30.65 14.19 -17.64
CA ASN A 45 29.76 14.17 -18.80
C ASN A 45 29.77 12.75 -19.42
N LEU A 46 28.72 11.98 -19.20
CA LEU A 46 28.55 10.63 -19.75
C LEU A 46 27.62 10.68 -20.96
N THR A 47 28.09 10.26 -22.12
CA THR A 47 27.30 10.29 -23.36
C THR A 47 27.38 8.95 -24.08
N ARG A 48 26.22 8.44 -24.54
CA ARG A 48 26.10 7.21 -25.30
C ARG A 48 26.72 6.00 -24.58
N ALA A 49 26.55 5.93 -23.26
CA ALA A 49 27.05 4.83 -22.46
C ALA A 49 25.92 3.87 -22.05
N THR A 50 26.28 2.63 -21.80
CA THR A 50 25.37 1.62 -21.21
C THR A 50 25.70 1.50 -19.73
N ALA A 51 24.70 1.75 -18.86
CA ALA A 51 24.81 1.58 -17.42
C ALA A 51 23.65 0.71 -16.87
N ARG A 52 23.24 -0.27 -17.69
CA ARG A 52 22.13 -1.18 -17.37
C ARG A 52 22.45 -2.00 -16.12
N GLY A 53 21.56 -1.96 -15.13
CA GLY A 53 21.70 -2.70 -13.88
C GLY A 53 22.88 -2.25 -13.02
N ALA A 54 23.45 -1.05 -13.26
CA ALA A 54 24.47 -0.51 -12.39
C ALA A 54 23.86 -0.06 -11.05
N ASP A 55 24.56 -0.33 -9.95
CA ASP A 55 24.22 0.16 -8.61
C ASP A 55 25.22 1.25 -8.20
N ILE A 56 24.70 2.46 -8.01
CA ILE A 56 25.51 3.65 -7.64
C ILE A 56 25.00 4.16 -6.30
N SER A 57 25.79 3.98 -5.26
CA SER A 57 25.47 4.42 -3.91
C SER A 57 26.57 5.25 -3.28
N MET A 58 26.19 6.23 -2.44
CA MET A 58 27.11 7.14 -1.75
C MET A 58 28.11 7.87 -2.69
N VAL A 59 27.66 8.21 -3.91
CA VAL A 59 28.45 8.84 -4.96
C VAL A 59 28.11 10.32 -5.08
N ASN A 60 29.12 11.17 -5.31
CA ASN A 60 28.86 12.56 -5.66
C ASN A 60 28.66 12.69 -7.18
N LEU A 61 27.42 12.94 -7.60
CA LEU A 61 27.01 13.17 -8.99
C LEU A 61 26.73 14.66 -9.28
N SER A 62 27.19 15.59 -8.42
CA SER A 62 26.90 17.01 -8.58
C SER A 62 27.41 17.53 -9.94
N GLY A 63 26.53 18.21 -10.68
CA GLY A 63 26.85 18.74 -12.00
C GLY A 63 27.09 17.71 -13.09
N ALA A 64 26.94 16.43 -12.83
CA ALA A 64 27.09 15.39 -13.83
C ALA A 64 25.97 15.48 -14.90
N ARG A 65 26.29 15.05 -16.12
CA ARG A 65 25.36 15.04 -17.26
C ARG A 65 25.33 13.66 -17.90
N LEU A 66 24.16 13.07 -17.96
CA LEU A 66 23.89 11.80 -18.61
C LEU A 66 23.03 12.07 -19.86
N SER A 67 23.53 11.71 -21.04
CA SER A 67 22.81 11.97 -22.29
C SER A 67 22.98 10.83 -23.30
N GLY A 68 21.86 10.35 -23.84
CA GLY A 68 21.83 9.22 -24.79
C GLY A 68 22.35 7.92 -24.18
N CYS A 69 22.20 7.73 -22.87
CA CYS A 69 22.68 6.55 -22.16
C CYS A 69 21.51 5.53 -21.97
N ASP A 70 21.83 4.26 -21.96
CA ASP A 70 20.92 3.21 -21.49
C ASP A 70 21.11 3.04 -19.97
N LEU A 71 20.11 3.52 -19.21
CA LEU A 71 20.10 3.49 -17.74
C LEU A 71 19.09 2.45 -17.21
N SER A 72 18.67 1.50 -18.04
CA SER A 72 17.67 0.49 -17.65
C SER A 72 18.12 -0.31 -16.43
N GLY A 73 17.30 -0.36 -15.39
CA GLY A 73 17.60 -1.07 -14.14
C GLY A 73 18.76 -0.48 -13.32
N MET A 74 19.23 0.72 -13.65
CA MET A 74 20.22 1.43 -12.83
C MET A 74 19.59 1.92 -11.54
N VAL A 75 20.26 1.67 -10.41
CA VAL A 75 19.86 2.13 -9.07
C VAL A 75 20.81 3.22 -8.61
N ILE A 76 20.26 4.34 -8.14
CA ILE A 76 21.01 5.47 -7.56
C ILE A 76 20.46 5.73 -6.16
N THR A 77 21.26 5.47 -5.12
CA THR A 77 20.87 5.67 -3.72
C THR A 77 21.92 6.46 -2.96
N ASP A 78 21.47 7.24 -1.98
CA ASP A 78 22.36 7.99 -1.06
C ASP A 78 23.42 8.86 -1.76
N CYS A 79 23.10 9.36 -2.96
CA CYS A 79 23.99 10.15 -3.78
C CYS A 79 23.71 11.65 -3.67
N ARG A 80 24.75 12.46 -3.83
CA ARG A 80 24.61 13.90 -4.00
C ARG A 80 24.26 14.21 -5.46
N LEU A 81 23.13 14.85 -5.71
CA LEU A 81 22.54 15.04 -7.05
C LEU A 81 22.47 16.51 -7.49
N ASP A 82 23.10 17.44 -6.77
CA ASP A 82 23.03 18.89 -7.07
C ASP A 82 23.49 19.20 -8.49
N GLY A 83 22.59 19.74 -9.33
CA GLY A 83 22.88 20.04 -10.73
C GLY A 83 23.05 18.84 -11.66
N LEU A 84 22.73 17.61 -11.21
CA LEU A 84 22.65 16.44 -12.09
C LEU A 84 21.55 16.66 -13.14
N THR A 85 21.86 16.36 -14.41
CA THR A 85 20.86 16.36 -15.49
C THR A 85 20.83 15.03 -16.23
N ILE A 86 19.62 14.58 -16.54
CA ILE A 86 19.35 13.38 -17.37
C ILE A 86 18.64 13.86 -18.64
N ASN A 87 19.24 13.64 -19.79
CA ASN A 87 18.77 14.16 -21.09
C ASN A 87 18.42 15.66 -21.06
N GLY A 88 19.21 16.44 -20.30
CA GLY A 88 19.03 17.89 -20.17
C GLY A 88 17.98 18.34 -19.15
N ILE A 89 17.28 17.41 -18.51
CA ILE A 89 16.32 17.72 -17.44
C ILE A 89 17.02 17.55 -16.08
N SER A 90 16.86 18.53 -15.19
CA SER A 90 17.40 18.44 -13.83
C SER A 90 16.80 17.24 -13.08
N ALA A 91 17.64 16.46 -12.43
CA ALA A 91 17.19 15.36 -11.56
C ALA A 91 16.28 15.87 -10.43
N GLU A 92 16.54 17.05 -9.90
CA GLU A 92 15.71 17.70 -8.90
C GLU A 92 14.29 17.98 -9.43
N VAL A 93 14.17 18.50 -10.67
CA VAL A 93 12.85 18.71 -11.32
C VAL A 93 12.13 17.38 -11.55
N LEU A 94 12.85 16.35 -11.98
CA LEU A 94 12.24 15.01 -12.17
C LEU A 94 11.72 14.44 -10.85
N LEU A 95 12.50 14.56 -9.78
CA LEU A 95 12.13 14.08 -8.45
C LEU A 95 10.98 14.89 -7.84
N ASN A 96 10.97 16.22 -8.03
CA ASN A 96 9.88 17.06 -7.54
C ASN A 96 8.59 16.78 -8.31
N ASN A 97 8.64 16.69 -9.63
CA ASN A 97 7.46 16.29 -10.44
C ASN A 97 6.94 14.90 -10.06
N TYR A 98 7.83 13.96 -9.75
CA TYR A 98 7.43 12.64 -9.26
C TYR A 98 6.71 12.73 -7.91
N LYS A 99 7.27 13.49 -6.94
CA LYS A 99 6.66 13.72 -5.63
C LYS A 99 5.32 14.45 -5.74
N GLU A 100 5.21 15.47 -6.58
CA GLU A 100 3.96 16.19 -6.83
C GLU A 100 2.89 15.27 -7.44
N ASN A 101 3.26 14.42 -8.40
CA ASN A 101 2.36 13.45 -8.99
C ASN A 101 1.89 12.39 -7.97
N ILE A 102 2.77 11.94 -7.08
CA ILE A 102 2.40 11.04 -5.97
C ILE A 102 1.39 11.74 -5.04
N ASN A 103 1.69 12.95 -4.61
CA ASN A 103 0.82 13.71 -3.71
C ASN A 103 -0.54 14.00 -4.35
N MET A 104 -0.59 14.35 -5.64
CA MET A 104 -1.86 14.52 -6.36
C MET A 104 -2.67 13.23 -6.40
N LYS A 105 -2.04 12.08 -6.67
CA LYS A 105 -2.71 10.78 -6.68
C LYS A 105 -3.25 10.38 -5.30
N LYS A 106 -2.47 10.59 -4.24
CA LYS A 106 -2.93 10.34 -2.87
C LYS A 106 -4.08 11.27 -2.46
N ASN A 107 -4.06 12.52 -2.88
CA ASN A 107 -5.15 13.48 -2.59
C ASN A 107 -6.49 13.12 -3.23
N VAL A 108 -6.51 12.28 -4.27
CA VAL A 108 -7.75 11.76 -4.88
C VAL A 108 -8.31 10.58 -4.09
N ARG A 109 -7.45 9.81 -3.41
CA ARG A 109 -7.84 8.63 -2.66
C ARG A 109 -8.00 8.94 -1.18
N LYS A 110 -9.09 8.45 -0.61
CA LYS A 110 -9.36 8.67 0.81
C LYS A 110 -8.50 7.77 1.68
N ALA A 111 -7.76 8.33 2.61
CA ALA A 111 -7.07 7.55 3.62
C ALA A 111 -8.09 6.93 4.60
N ILE A 112 -8.04 5.60 4.76
CA ILE A 112 -8.96 4.87 5.65
C ILE A 112 -8.15 3.97 6.59
N ILE A 113 -8.29 4.20 7.90
CA ILE A 113 -7.72 3.35 8.94
C ILE A 113 -8.86 2.60 9.62
N ALA A 114 -8.95 1.30 9.35
CA ALA A 114 -9.98 0.42 9.88
C ALA A 114 -9.40 -0.56 10.91
N GLY A 115 -9.93 -0.55 12.11
CA GLY A 115 -9.59 -1.53 13.16
C GLY A 115 -10.45 -2.78 12.97
N ASN A 116 -9.85 -3.92 12.67
CA ASN A 116 -10.49 -5.23 12.71
C ASN A 116 -10.24 -5.83 14.09
N TRP A 117 -11.28 -5.77 14.95
CA TRP A 117 -11.14 -6.25 16.33
C TRP A 117 -11.14 -7.78 16.43
N LYS A 118 -11.61 -8.45 15.37
CA LYS A 118 -11.75 -9.90 15.35
C LYS A 118 -12.59 -10.36 16.54
N MET A 119 -12.36 -11.55 17.07
CA MET A 119 -13.11 -12.10 18.20
C MET A 119 -12.55 -11.56 19.54
N ASN A 120 -12.62 -10.23 19.74
CA ASN A 120 -12.15 -9.59 20.97
C ASN A 120 -13.16 -8.58 21.52
N LYS A 121 -13.05 -8.29 22.81
CA LYS A 121 -13.82 -7.31 23.58
C LYS A 121 -15.27 -7.74 23.84
N THR A 122 -15.59 -7.73 25.11
CA THR A 122 -16.98 -7.73 25.59
C THR A 122 -17.58 -6.33 25.41
N ARG A 123 -18.92 -6.22 25.53
CA ARG A 123 -19.62 -4.91 25.39
C ARG A 123 -19.05 -3.79 26.31
N PRO A 124 -18.80 -4.03 27.62
CA PRO A 124 -18.17 -3.02 28.49
C PRO A 124 -16.76 -2.62 28.03
N GLU A 125 -15.94 -3.58 27.61
CA GLU A 125 -14.59 -3.33 27.12
C GLU A 125 -14.60 -2.57 25.79
N ALA A 126 -15.55 -2.89 24.89
CA ALA A 126 -15.75 -2.17 23.64
C ALA A 126 -16.11 -0.71 23.89
N LYS A 127 -17.06 -0.47 24.80
CA LYS A 127 -17.43 0.89 25.22
C LYS A 127 -16.23 1.64 25.80
N ALA A 128 -15.50 1.04 26.73
CA ALA A 128 -14.35 1.68 27.36
C ALA A 128 -13.28 2.08 26.33
N LEU A 129 -12.93 1.18 25.39
CA LEU A 129 -11.95 1.46 24.36
C LEU A 129 -12.38 2.60 23.42
N LEU A 130 -13.65 2.63 23.01
CA LEU A 130 -14.16 3.70 22.14
C LEU A 130 -14.25 5.04 22.89
N GLU A 131 -14.65 5.04 24.16
CA GLU A 131 -14.64 6.26 24.99
C GLU A 131 -13.22 6.83 25.19
N GLU A 132 -12.21 5.97 25.32
CA GLU A 132 -10.80 6.37 25.35
C GLU A 132 -10.32 6.93 24.01
N LEU A 133 -10.69 6.29 22.89
CA LEU A 133 -10.25 6.66 21.54
C LEU A 133 -10.84 8.01 21.08
N LYS A 134 -12.12 8.27 21.35
CA LYS A 134 -12.85 9.46 20.86
C LYS A 134 -12.10 10.78 21.03
N PRO A 135 -11.67 11.16 22.23
CA PRO A 135 -10.98 12.45 22.42
C PRO A 135 -9.62 12.49 21.71
N MET A 136 -8.97 11.33 21.51
CA MET A 136 -7.65 11.26 20.90
C MET A 136 -7.68 11.50 19.39
N VAL A 137 -8.82 11.30 18.73
CA VAL A 137 -8.98 11.41 17.26
C VAL A 137 -10.02 12.44 16.84
N ALA A 138 -10.56 13.22 17.78
CA ALA A 138 -11.67 14.17 17.53
C ALA A 138 -11.33 15.22 16.45
N ASP A 139 -10.09 15.66 16.37
CA ASP A 139 -9.64 16.69 15.42
C ASP A 139 -9.15 16.12 14.06
N VAL A 140 -9.13 14.78 13.90
CA VAL A 140 -8.72 14.13 12.64
C VAL A 140 -9.85 14.25 11.62
N LYS A 141 -9.57 14.92 10.47
CA LYS A 141 -10.57 15.18 9.42
C LYS A 141 -10.21 14.50 8.09
N ASP A 142 -8.93 14.35 7.81
CA ASP A 142 -8.42 13.89 6.51
C ASP A 142 -8.32 12.37 6.39
N VAL A 143 -8.55 11.65 7.50
CA VAL A 143 -8.53 10.18 7.56
C VAL A 143 -9.89 9.68 8.00
N GLU A 144 -10.46 8.70 7.30
CA GLU A 144 -11.66 7.99 7.74
C GLU A 144 -11.27 6.91 8.75
N ILE A 145 -11.84 6.99 9.94
CA ILE A 145 -11.54 6.10 11.06
C ILE A 145 -12.71 5.13 11.20
N VAL A 146 -12.42 3.82 11.12
CA VAL A 146 -13.42 2.77 11.19
C VAL A 146 -13.07 1.80 12.32
N ALA A 147 -14.05 1.42 13.13
CA ALA A 147 -13.93 0.31 14.08
C ALA A 147 -14.85 -0.82 13.63
N CYS A 148 -14.27 -1.90 13.08
CA CYS A 148 -14.98 -3.12 12.74
C CYS A 148 -14.98 -4.03 13.97
N VAL A 149 -16.18 -4.26 14.51
CA VAL A 149 -16.39 -4.91 15.81
C VAL A 149 -17.25 -6.18 15.68
N PRO A 150 -17.13 -7.15 16.59
CA PRO A 150 -18.03 -8.30 16.66
C PRO A 150 -19.51 -7.89 16.67
N PHE A 151 -20.39 -8.69 16.08
CA PHE A 151 -21.82 -8.40 16.00
C PHE A 151 -22.45 -8.05 17.36
N THR A 152 -22.02 -8.72 18.44
CA THR A 152 -22.46 -8.46 19.81
C THR A 152 -22.12 -7.10 20.35
N ASN A 153 -21.17 -6.39 19.71
CA ASN A 153 -20.69 -5.07 20.13
C ASN A 153 -21.26 -3.91 19.29
N LEU A 154 -21.93 -4.20 18.16
CA LEU A 154 -22.36 -3.17 17.20
C LEU A 154 -23.24 -2.10 17.82
N GLU A 155 -24.32 -2.48 18.52
CA GLU A 155 -25.21 -1.51 19.18
C GLU A 155 -24.47 -0.62 20.18
N THR A 156 -23.58 -1.24 20.98
CA THR A 156 -22.78 -0.53 21.98
C THR A 156 -21.78 0.42 21.31
N ALA A 157 -21.16 -0.01 20.22
CA ALA A 157 -20.17 0.79 19.47
C ALA A 157 -20.86 1.98 18.79
N LEU A 158 -21.98 1.76 18.11
CA LEU A 158 -22.79 2.84 17.50
C LEU A 158 -23.22 3.89 18.50
N ALA A 159 -23.73 3.46 19.67
CA ALA A 159 -24.11 4.38 20.73
C ALA A 159 -22.91 5.15 21.31
N ALA A 160 -21.75 4.48 21.49
CA ALA A 160 -20.54 5.11 22.02
C ALA A 160 -19.92 6.13 21.07
N THR A 161 -20.06 5.94 19.75
CA THR A 161 -19.46 6.81 18.73
C THR A 161 -20.43 7.81 18.09
N ALA A 162 -21.67 7.85 18.57
CA ALA A 162 -22.67 8.79 18.05
C ALA A 162 -22.17 10.24 18.08
N GLY A 163 -22.27 10.94 16.94
CA GLY A 163 -21.84 12.32 16.79
C GLY A 163 -20.31 12.52 16.71
N THR A 164 -19.53 11.45 16.59
CA THR A 164 -18.06 11.51 16.40
C THR A 164 -17.66 11.25 14.95
N ASN A 165 -16.37 11.36 14.66
CA ASN A 165 -15.78 11.02 13.36
C ASN A 165 -15.40 9.53 13.21
N ILE A 166 -15.72 8.68 14.21
CA ILE A 166 -15.45 7.24 14.17
C ILE A 166 -16.67 6.52 13.56
N LYS A 167 -16.44 5.80 12.47
CA LYS A 167 -17.41 4.96 11.79
C LYS A 167 -17.38 3.55 12.34
N ILE A 168 -18.54 2.87 12.30
CA ILE A 168 -18.65 1.49 12.76
C ILE A 168 -18.80 0.55 11.57
N GLY A 169 -18.04 -0.55 11.61
CA GLY A 169 -18.08 -1.65 10.67
C GLY A 169 -18.43 -2.96 11.35
N ALA A 170 -18.98 -3.89 10.56
CA ALA A 170 -19.13 -5.30 10.92
C ALA A 170 -17.96 -6.12 10.35
N GLU A 171 -17.71 -7.30 10.93
CA GLU A 171 -16.61 -8.17 10.53
C GLU A 171 -17.02 -9.23 9.49
N ASN A 172 -18.30 -9.28 9.12
CA ASN A 172 -18.87 -10.12 8.09
C ASN A 172 -20.35 -9.75 7.83
N CYS A 173 -20.94 -10.25 6.74
CA CYS A 173 -22.40 -10.39 6.56
C CYS A 173 -22.71 -11.60 5.68
N HIS A 174 -23.96 -12.10 5.74
CA HIS A 174 -24.44 -13.10 4.80
C HIS A 174 -24.97 -12.44 3.52
N PHE A 175 -24.97 -13.19 2.41
CA PHE A 175 -25.42 -12.68 1.12
C PHE A 175 -26.93 -12.78 0.89
N GLU A 176 -27.63 -13.60 1.66
CA GLU A 176 -29.09 -13.66 1.60
C GLU A 176 -29.72 -12.62 2.54
N LYS A 177 -30.85 -12.06 2.11
CA LYS A 177 -31.57 -11.04 2.89
C LYS A 177 -32.23 -11.62 4.13
N SER A 178 -32.76 -12.84 4.04
CA SER A 178 -33.43 -13.56 5.11
C SER A 178 -33.54 -15.03 4.75
N GLY A 179 -33.93 -15.89 5.71
CA GLY A 179 -34.20 -17.29 5.42
C GLY A 179 -33.67 -18.25 6.48
N ALA A 180 -33.55 -19.53 6.11
CA ALA A 180 -33.11 -20.61 6.99
C ALA A 180 -31.57 -20.65 7.08
N PHE A 181 -30.98 -19.61 7.60
CA PHE A 181 -29.52 -19.43 7.78
C PHE A 181 -29.20 -19.15 9.25
N THR A 182 -29.46 -20.15 10.10
CA THR A 182 -29.34 -20.02 11.56
C THR A 182 -27.93 -19.53 11.96
N GLY A 183 -27.88 -18.40 12.66
CA GLY A 183 -26.63 -17.77 13.14
C GLY A 183 -26.05 -16.71 12.21
N GLU A 184 -26.55 -16.57 10.98
CA GLU A 184 -26.08 -15.55 10.04
C GLU A 184 -26.77 -14.18 10.26
N ILE A 185 -26.07 -13.13 9.88
CA ILE A 185 -26.53 -11.74 9.91
C ILE A 185 -26.55 -11.20 8.48
N SER A 186 -27.72 -10.72 8.02
CA SER A 186 -27.83 -10.14 6.67
C SER A 186 -27.25 -8.73 6.58
N ALA A 187 -26.91 -8.30 5.36
CA ALA A 187 -26.46 -6.93 5.12
C ALA A 187 -27.55 -5.89 5.48
N ASP A 188 -28.82 -6.21 5.22
CA ASP A 188 -29.94 -5.33 5.55
C ASP A 188 -30.10 -5.11 7.07
N MET A 189 -29.84 -6.15 7.91
CA MET A 189 -29.82 -6.01 9.37
C MET A 189 -28.73 -5.07 9.85
N LEU A 190 -27.55 -5.12 9.23
CA LEU A 190 -26.43 -4.23 9.56
C LEU A 190 -26.70 -2.78 9.15
N ALA A 191 -27.25 -2.60 7.96
CA ALA A 191 -27.56 -1.25 7.44
C ALA A 191 -28.67 -0.57 8.27
N GLU A 192 -29.69 -1.33 8.70
CA GLU A 192 -30.77 -0.83 9.55
C GLU A 192 -30.23 -0.32 10.91
N MET A 193 -29.24 -0.98 11.48
CA MET A 193 -28.59 -0.54 12.72
C MET A 193 -27.76 0.75 12.54
N GLY A 194 -27.43 1.16 11.32
CA GLY A 194 -26.54 2.30 11.04
C GLY A 194 -25.07 1.91 10.90
N VAL A 195 -24.75 0.65 10.71
CA VAL A 195 -23.40 0.21 10.35
C VAL A 195 -23.05 0.73 8.95
N GLU A 196 -21.84 1.29 8.77
CA GLU A 196 -21.42 1.84 7.48
C GLU A 196 -20.49 0.90 6.69
N TYR A 197 -19.64 0.13 7.36
CA TYR A 197 -18.63 -0.73 6.75
C TYR A 197 -18.86 -2.20 7.06
N VAL A 198 -18.34 -3.07 6.20
CA VAL A 198 -18.30 -4.50 6.47
C VAL A 198 -17.03 -5.12 5.89
N VAL A 199 -16.28 -5.87 6.71
CA VAL A 199 -15.11 -6.65 6.27
C VAL A 199 -15.61 -7.95 5.63
N LEU A 200 -15.14 -8.26 4.42
CA LEU A 200 -15.55 -9.45 3.66
C LEU A 200 -14.33 -10.20 3.13
N GLY A 201 -14.40 -11.52 3.12
CA GLY A 201 -13.34 -12.37 2.59
C GLY A 201 -12.02 -12.32 3.37
N HIS A 202 -12.04 -11.89 4.65
CA HIS A 202 -10.86 -11.89 5.49
C HIS A 202 -10.18 -13.26 5.49
N SER A 203 -8.84 -13.29 5.50
CA SER A 203 -8.05 -14.53 5.40
C SER A 203 -8.46 -15.60 6.40
N GLU A 204 -8.77 -15.22 7.65
CA GLU A 204 -9.28 -16.16 8.66
C GLU A 204 -10.60 -16.81 8.23
N ARG A 205 -11.49 -16.06 7.55
CA ARG A 205 -12.78 -16.61 7.10
C ARG A 205 -12.61 -17.53 5.89
N ARG A 206 -11.69 -17.20 4.99
CA ARG A 206 -11.30 -18.10 3.89
C ARG A 206 -10.69 -19.39 4.43
N GLN A 207 -9.84 -19.28 5.45
CA GLN A 207 -9.10 -20.42 6.02
C GLN A 207 -9.94 -21.29 6.94
N TYR A 208 -10.75 -20.71 7.82
CA TYR A 208 -11.42 -21.43 8.91
C TYR A 208 -12.92 -21.64 8.67
N PHE A 209 -13.54 -20.84 7.80
CA PHE A 209 -14.99 -20.84 7.57
C PHE A 209 -15.37 -21.12 6.12
N ALA A 210 -14.43 -21.67 5.32
CA ALA A 210 -14.61 -22.09 3.94
C ALA A 210 -15.19 -21.00 3.01
N GLU A 211 -14.88 -19.72 3.26
CA GLU A 211 -15.25 -18.66 2.33
C GLU A 211 -14.40 -18.75 1.05
N THR A 212 -15.04 -18.62 -0.09
CA THR A 212 -14.45 -18.66 -1.43
C THR A 212 -14.62 -17.33 -2.13
N ASP A 213 -13.88 -17.10 -3.22
CA ASP A 213 -14.04 -15.90 -4.04
C ASP A 213 -15.51 -15.73 -4.50
N GLU A 214 -16.21 -16.83 -4.81
CA GLU A 214 -17.65 -16.79 -5.17
C GLU A 214 -18.51 -16.28 -4.02
N THR A 215 -18.31 -16.79 -2.79
CA THR A 215 -19.10 -16.36 -1.63
C THR A 215 -18.76 -14.93 -1.23
N VAL A 216 -17.50 -14.50 -1.37
CA VAL A 216 -17.09 -13.11 -1.16
C VAL A 216 -17.76 -12.17 -2.17
N ASN A 217 -17.81 -12.55 -3.45
CA ASN A 217 -18.55 -11.78 -4.47
C ASN A 217 -20.03 -11.60 -4.13
N LYS A 218 -20.70 -12.68 -3.72
CA LYS A 218 -22.13 -12.63 -3.31
C LYS A 218 -22.33 -11.69 -2.12
N ARG A 219 -21.46 -11.77 -1.11
CA ARG A 219 -21.50 -10.91 0.09
C ARG A 219 -21.21 -9.44 -0.26
N THR A 220 -20.25 -9.19 -1.16
CA THR A 220 -19.92 -7.84 -1.63
C THR A 220 -21.12 -7.20 -2.33
N LYS A 221 -21.81 -7.95 -3.22
CA LYS A 221 -23.04 -7.49 -3.88
C LYS A 221 -24.17 -7.21 -2.90
N ALA A 222 -24.37 -8.09 -1.91
CA ALA A 222 -25.39 -7.90 -0.89
C ALA A 222 -25.11 -6.65 -0.03
N ALA A 223 -23.87 -6.48 0.42
CA ALA A 223 -23.44 -5.31 1.19
C ALA A 223 -23.66 -4.00 0.40
N LEU A 224 -23.24 -3.95 -0.86
CA LEU A 224 -23.45 -2.80 -1.75
C LEU A 224 -24.95 -2.51 -1.96
N SER A 225 -25.77 -3.56 -2.15
CA SER A 225 -27.22 -3.41 -2.32
C SER A 225 -27.90 -2.87 -1.07
N ALA A 226 -27.37 -3.16 0.13
CA ALA A 226 -27.85 -2.63 1.40
C ALA A 226 -27.28 -1.24 1.73
N GLY A 227 -26.39 -0.69 0.90
CA GLY A 227 -25.77 0.62 1.12
C GLY A 227 -24.54 0.61 2.02
N LEU A 228 -24.03 -0.57 2.40
CA LEU A 228 -22.78 -0.71 3.14
C LEU A 228 -21.56 -0.48 2.23
N LYS A 229 -20.44 -0.13 2.84
CA LYS A 229 -19.14 0.00 2.18
C LYS A 229 -18.29 -1.24 2.48
N PRO A 230 -18.13 -2.17 1.51
CA PRO A 230 -17.32 -3.38 1.74
C PRO A 230 -15.83 -3.06 1.84
N ILE A 231 -15.16 -3.68 2.83
CA ILE A 231 -13.68 -3.81 2.88
C ILE A 231 -13.39 -5.25 2.47
N VAL A 232 -13.01 -5.44 1.20
CA VAL A 232 -12.80 -6.77 0.62
C VAL A 232 -11.33 -7.17 0.77
N CYS A 233 -11.09 -8.27 1.45
CA CYS A 233 -9.76 -8.77 1.75
C CYS A 233 -9.27 -9.74 0.67
N VAL A 234 -8.06 -9.50 0.19
CA VAL A 234 -7.33 -10.34 -0.77
C VAL A 234 -5.91 -10.57 -0.29
N GLY A 235 -5.34 -11.73 -0.60
CA GLY A 235 -3.98 -12.03 -0.16
C GLY A 235 -3.57 -13.47 -0.47
N GLU A 236 -2.27 -13.66 -0.59
CA GLU A 236 -1.64 -14.94 -0.87
C GLU A 236 -1.15 -15.65 0.41
N LEU A 237 -1.09 -16.97 0.33
CA LEU A 237 -0.48 -17.83 1.33
C LEU A 237 1.05 -17.85 1.19
N LEU A 238 1.77 -18.29 2.23
CA LEU A 238 3.25 -18.35 2.21
C LEU A 238 3.78 -19.20 1.04
N TRP A 239 3.23 -20.37 0.83
CA TRP A 239 3.69 -21.24 -0.25
C TRP A 239 3.41 -20.65 -1.65
N GLU A 240 2.32 -19.89 -1.82
CA GLU A 240 2.01 -19.18 -3.07
C GLU A 240 3.06 -18.10 -3.36
N ARG A 241 3.47 -17.36 -2.31
CA ARG A 241 4.56 -16.39 -2.43
C ARG A 241 5.91 -17.06 -2.73
N GLU A 242 6.23 -18.16 -2.04
CA GLU A 242 7.47 -18.92 -2.29
C GLU A 242 7.51 -19.54 -3.69
N CYS A 243 6.36 -19.86 -4.27
CA CYS A 243 6.22 -20.30 -5.67
C CYS A 243 6.20 -19.15 -6.68
N ASN A 244 6.31 -17.88 -6.24
CA ASN A 244 6.24 -16.67 -7.06
C ASN A 244 4.93 -16.54 -7.88
N ILE A 245 3.78 -16.97 -7.31
CA ILE A 245 2.46 -16.85 -7.92
C ILE A 245 1.55 -15.84 -7.19
N THR A 246 2.13 -14.90 -6.43
CA THR A 246 1.39 -13.85 -5.72
C THR A 246 0.47 -13.08 -6.66
N GLU A 247 0.98 -12.65 -7.82
CA GLU A 247 0.20 -11.86 -8.78
C GLU A 247 -0.98 -12.63 -9.35
N GLU A 248 -0.81 -13.91 -9.67
CA GLU A 248 -1.88 -14.78 -10.18
C GLU A 248 -2.99 -14.96 -9.14
N VAL A 249 -2.62 -15.17 -7.88
CA VAL A 249 -3.56 -15.31 -6.76
C VAL A 249 -4.36 -14.02 -6.57
N ILE A 250 -3.67 -12.89 -6.46
CA ILE A 250 -4.30 -11.57 -6.29
C ILE A 250 -5.17 -11.22 -7.50
N ALA A 251 -4.69 -11.44 -8.71
CA ALA A 251 -5.48 -11.18 -9.93
C ALA A 251 -6.73 -12.04 -10.00
N ARG A 252 -6.66 -13.32 -9.59
CA ARG A 252 -7.82 -14.21 -9.52
C ARG A 252 -8.83 -13.69 -8.50
N GLN A 253 -8.41 -13.38 -7.27
CA GLN A 253 -9.29 -12.88 -6.21
C GLN A 253 -9.97 -11.58 -6.64
N ILE A 254 -9.23 -10.59 -7.13
CA ILE A 254 -9.80 -9.32 -7.63
C ILE A 254 -10.83 -9.55 -8.73
N LYS A 255 -10.54 -10.41 -9.71
CA LYS A 255 -11.47 -10.70 -10.82
C LYS A 255 -12.75 -11.38 -10.35
N LEU A 256 -12.66 -12.30 -9.40
CA LEU A 256 -13.79 -13.08 -8.95
C LEU A 256 -14.60 -12.36 -7.86
N ASP A 257 -13.93 -11.75 -6.88
CA ASP A 257 -14.58 -11.02 -5.79
C ASP A 257 -15.40 -9.81 -6.30
N PHE A 258 -14.95 -9.18 -7.41
CA PHE A 258 -15.64 -8.04 -8.04
C PHE A 258 -16.35 -8.38 -9.35
N PHE A 259 -16.51 -9.66 -9.68
CA PHE A 259 -17.19 -10.06 -10.90
C PHE A 259 -18.64 -9.54 -10.96
N GLY A 260 -18.97 -8.79 -12.04
CA GLY A 260 -20.29 -8.22 -12.26
C GLY A 260 -20.66 -7.07 -11.31
N ILE A 261 -19.69 -6.45 -10.64
CA ILE A 261 -19.85 -5.20 -9.89
C ILE A 261 -19.58 -4.04 -10.84
N SER A 262 -20.42 -3.00 -10.82
CA SER A 262 -20.24 -1.82 -11.67
C SER A 262 -19.07 -0.95 -11.19
N ALA A 263 -18.53 -0.11 -12.08
CA ALA A 263 -17.49 0.87 -11.71
C ALA A 263 -17.95 1.81 -10.58
N ASP A 264 -19.21 2.23 -10.58
CA ASP A 264 -19.74 3.13 -9.55
C ASP A 264 -19.94 2.42 -8.20
N ASP A 265 -20.26 1.14 -8.20
CA ASP A 265 -20.32 0.34 -6.97
C ASP A 265 -18.93 0.01 -6.45
N LEU A 266 -17.96 -0.24 -7.34
CA LEU A 266 -16.57 -0.46 -6.95
C LEU A 266 -15.99 0.76 -6.19
N LYS A 267 -16.34 1.98 -6.58
CA LYS A 267 -15.91 3.21 -5.89
C LYS A 267 -16.37 3.30 -4.42
N LYS A 268 -17.35 2.48 -4.02
CA LYS A 268 -17.82 2.37 -2.64
C LYS A 268 -17.05 1.32 -1.85
N CYS A 269 -16.23 0.51 -2.52
CA CYS A 269 -15.44 -0.56 -1.91
C CYS A 269 -14.06 -0.07 -1.49
N VAL A 270 -13.53 -0.73 -0.47
CA VAL A 270 -12.13 -0.68 -0.05
C VAL A 270 -11.53 -2.05 -0.30
N ILE A 271 -10.28 -2.12 -0.73
CA ILE A 271 -9.56 -3.37 -0.89
C ILE A 271 -8.47 -3.46 0.17
N ALA A 272 -8.44 -4.54 0.94
CA ALA A 272 -7.41 -4.77 1.95
C ALA A 272 -6.48 -5.91 1.49
N TYR A 273 -5.22 -5.58 1.26
CA TYR A 273 -4.19 -6.58 0.96
C TYR A 273 -3.69 -7.22 2.25
N GLU A 274 -3.92 -8.51 2.38
CA GLU A 274 -3.51 -9.33 3.51
C GLU A 274 -2.41 -10.32 3.08
N PRO A 275 -1.09 -10.02 3.27
CA PRO A 275 -0.08 -11.05 3.15
C PRO A 275 -0.31 -12.09 4.27
N VAL A 276 -1.04 -13.19 3.96
CA VAL A 276 -1.54 -14.15 4.97
C VAL A 276 -0.38 -14.73 5.78
N TRP A 277 0.78 -14.88 5.16
CA TRP A 277 2.02 -15.33 5.78
C TRP A 277 2.60 -14.37 6.83
N ALA A 278 2.16 -13.10 6.82
CA ALA A 278 2.59 -12.07 7.77
C ALA A 278 1.52 -11.73 8.82
N ILE A 279 0.40 -12.47 8.89
CA ILE A 279 -0.67 -12.21 9.86
C ILE A 279 -0.52 -13.16 11.04
N GLY A 280 -0.23 -12.61 12.24
CA GLY A 280 -0.14 -13.41 13.47
C GLY A 280 1.05 -14.37 13.57
N THR A 281 1.98 -14.34 12.62
CA THR A 281 3.13 -15.24 12.53
C THR A 281 4.41 -14.66 13.15
N GLY A 282 4.40 -13.38 13.52
CA GLY A 282 5.60 -12.63 13.91
C GLY A 282 6.46 -12.17 12.71
N LYS A 283 6.14 -12.59 11.48
CA LYS A 283 6.73 -12.04 10.25
C LYS A 283 6.00 -10.76 9.86
N THR A 284 6.69 -9.83 9.25
CA THR A 284 6.11 -8.59 8.71
C THR A 284 6.60 -8.42 7.27
N ALA A 285 5.69 -8.12 6.36
CA ALA A 285 6.11 -7.70 5.03
C ALA A 285 6.84 -6.36 5.13
N THR A 286 7.87 -6.15 4.30
CA THR A 286 8.50 -4.83 4.18
C THR A 286 7.52 -3.84 3.54
N ALA A 287 7.77 -2.54 3.73
CA ALA A 287 6.95 -1.52 3.10
C ALA A 287 7.00 -1.59 1.56
N ASP A 288 8.14 -2.00 1.00
CA ASP A 288 8.29 -2.21 -0.45
C ASP A 288 7.51 -3.43 -0.94
N GLN A 289 7.46 -4.52 -0.17
CA GLN A 289 6.62 -5.68 -0.50
C GLN A 289 5.12 -5.34 -0.44
N ALA A 290 4.72 -4.51 0.52
CA ALA A 290 3.34 -4.01 0.61
C ALA A 290 3.00 -3.12 -0.59
N GLU A 291 3.89 -2.19 -0.95
CA GLU A 291 3.76 -1.31 -2.11
C GLU A 291 3.64 -2.09 -3.42
N GLU A 292 4.52 -3.08 -3.64
CA GLU A 292 4.52 -3.93 -4.83
C GLU A 292 3.14 -4.55 -5.09
N VAL A 293 2.55 -5.19 -4.07
CA VAL A 293 1.27 -5.87 -4.23
C VAL A 293 0.10 -4.88 -4.28
N CYS A 294 0.12 -3.80 -3.49
CA CYS A 294 -0.90 -2.76 -3.58
C CYS A 294 -0.90 -2.07 -4.96
N ALA A 295 0.27 -1.83 -5.54
CA ALA A 295 0.40 -1.33 -6.91
C ALA A 295 -0.14 -2.33 -7.94
N PHE A 296 0.14 -3.62 -7.77
CA PHE A 296 -0.39 -4.67 -8.63
C PHE A 296 -1.91 -4.79 -8.55
N ILE A 297 -2.51 -4.67 -7.34
CA ILE A 297 -3.97 -4.59 -7.15
C ILE A 297 -4.54 -3.44 -7.97
N ARG A 298 -3.97 -2.24 -7.85
CA ARG A 298 -4.41 -1.06 -8.59
C ARG A 298 -4.28 -1.22 -10.09
N ALA A 299 -3.16 -1.77 -10.57
CA ALA A 299 -2.96 -2.07 -11.99
C ALA A 299 -3.97 -3.10 -12.51
N THR A 300 -4.35 -4.08 -11.70
CA THR A 300 -5.37 -5.08 -12.03
C THR A 300 -6.76 -4.43 -12.13
N LEU A 301 -7.10 -3.55 -11.19
CA LEU A 301 -8.34 -2.76 -11.26
C LEU A 301 -8.38 -1.85 -12.50
N ALA A 302 -7.26 -1.22 -12.84
CA ALA A 302 -7.16 -0.38 -14.03
C ALA A 302 -7.41 -1.16 -15.32
N LYS A 303 -6.95 -2.41 -15.40
CA LYS A 303 -7.23 -3.30 -16.54
C LYS A 303 -8.71 -3.69 -16.63
N LEU A 304 -9.41 -3.78 -15.50
CA LEU A 304 -10.82 -4.22 -15.44
C LEU A 304 -11.82 -3.07 -15.58
N TYR A 305 -11.52 -1.91 -14.99
CA TYR A 305 -12.47 -0.81 -14.81
C TYR A 305 -11.98 0.53 -15.40
N GLY A 306 -10.75 0.58 -15.93
CA GLY A 306 -10.11 1.81 -16.38
C GLY A 306 -9.28 2.49 -15.30
N ALA A 307 -8.25 3.24 -15.74
CA ALA A 307 -7.30 3.90 -14.84
C ALA A 307 -7.97 4.92 -13.92
N ASP A 308 -8.90 5.72 -14.45
CA ASP A 308 -9.59 6.76 -13.68
C ASP A 308 -10.39 6.18 -12.51
N VAL A 309 -11.01 5.02 -12.68
CA VAL A 309 -11.73 4.32 -11.60
C VAL A 309 -10.73 3.77 -10.59
N ALA A 310 -9.70 3.08 -11.05
CA ALA A 310 -8.69 2.47 -10.19
C ALA A 310 -7.99 3.50 -9.28
N GLU A 311 -7.77 4.72 -9.78
CA GLU A 311 -7.15 5.81 -9.01
C GLU A 311 -8.07 6.38 -7.92
N THR A 312 -9.35 6.05 -7.88
CA THR A 312 -10.27 6.47 -6.81
C THR A 312 -10.43 5.43 -5.70
N ILE A 313 -9.95 4.20 -5.92
CA ILE A 313 -10.15 3.10 -4.98
C ILE A 313 -9.11 3.15 -3.87
N THR A 314 -9.55 3.12 -2.62
CA THR A 314 -8.67 2.97 -1.45
C THR A 314 -8.16 1.54 -1.37
N VAL A 315 -6.83 1.39 -1.32
CA VAL A 315 -6.15 0.11 -1.08
C VAL A 315 -5.46 0.17 0.28
N GLN A 316 -5.89 -0.68 1.21
CA GLN A 316 -5.33 -0.80 2.55
C GLN A 316 -4.27 -1.91 2.60
N TYR A 317 -3.27 -1.75 3.46
CA TYR A 317 -2.42 -2.84 3.89
C TYR A 317 -3.04 -3.52 5.12
N GLY A 318 -3.31 -4.82 5.02
CA GLY A 318 -3.96 -5.65 6.06
C GLY A 318 -3.01 -6.62 6.79
N GLY A 319 -1.71 -6.51 6.55
CA GLY A 319 -0.71 -7.26 7.32
C GLY A 319 -0.40 -6.62 8.69
N SER A 320 0.70 -7.01 9.30
CA SER A 320 1.11 -6.53 10.63
C SER A 320 1.53 -5.06 10.60
N MET A 321 0.55 -4.15 10.61
CA MET A 321 0.79 -2.71 10.82
C MET A 321 0.66 -2.36 12.31
N ASN A 322 1.60 -1.56 12.81
CA ASN A 322 1.65 -1.10 14.20
C ASN A 322 2.24 0.32 14.29
N ALA A 323 2.27 0.90 15.48
CA ALA A 323 2.76 2.26 15.71
C ALA A 323 4.20 2.53 15.23
N LYS A 324 5.05 1.49 15.10
CA LYS A 324 6.46 1.67 14.70
C LYS A 324 6.67 1.68 13.18
N ASN A 325 5.86 0.93 12.42
CA ASN A 325 6.02 0.80 10.97
C ASN A 325 4.94 1.51 10.15
N ALA A 326 3.92 2.07 10.80
CA ALA A 326 2.80 2.71 10.12
C ALA A 326 3.24 3.87 9.21
N ALA A 327 4.13 4.73 9.69
CA ALA A 327 4.58 5.90 8.92
C ALA A 327 5.31 5.47 7.62
N GLU A 328 6.17 4.45 7.69
CA GLU A 328 6.87 3.92 6.52
C GLU A 328 5.90 3.27 5.52
N LEU A 329 4.98 2.43 6.00
CA LEU A 329 3.97 1.79 5.16
C LEU A 329 3.06 2.82 4.49
N LEU A 330 2.57 3.80 5.25
CA LEU A 330 1.64 4.82 4.76
C LEU A 330 2.32 5.89 3.88
N SER A 331 3.65 5.99 3.89
CA SER A 331 4.39 6.83 2.94
C SER A 331 4.40 6.28 1.52
N LYS A 332 4.07 4.99 1.32
CA LYS A 332 4.07 4.35 0.01
C LYS A 332 2.91 4.83 -0.87
N THR A 333 3.17 4.91 -2.17
CA THR A 333 2.24 5.52 -3.16
C THR A 333 0.90 4.80 -3.25
N ASN A 334 0.89 3.48 -3.14
CA ASN A 334 -0.31 2.66 -3.35
C ASN A 334 -0.90 2.10 -2.06
N VAL A 335 -0.33 2.45 -0.91
CA VAL A 335 -0.88 2.12 0.42
C VAL A 335 -1.66 3.32 0.93
N ASP A 336 -2.99 3.28 0.80
CA ASP A 336 -3.88 4.40 1.14
C ASP A 336 -4.45 4.29 2.57
N GLY A 337 -4.04 3.30 3.33
CA GLY A 337 -4.54 3.08 4.68
C GLY A 337 -4.18 1.71 5.24
N GLY A 338 -4.90 1.30 6.28
CA GLY A 338 -4.63 0.03 6.94
C GLY A 338 -5.88 -0.66 7.48
N LEU A 339 -5.90 -1.99 7.39
CA LEU A 339 -6.83 -2.85 8.14
C LEU A 339 -6.07 -3.44 9.33
N ILE A 340 -6.30 -2.88 10.51
CA ILE A 340 -5.45 -3.02 11.69
C ILE A 340 -6.04 -4.07 12.65
N GLY A 341 -5.30 -5.14 12.94
CA GLY A 341 -5.67 -6.16 13.92
C GLY A 341 -5.37 -5.71 15.37
N GLY A 342 -4.47 -6.39 16.04
CA GLY A 342 -4.18 -6.24 17.47
C GLY A 342 -3.86 -4.82 17.94
N ALA A 343 -3.21 -3.99 17.13
CA ALA A 343 -2.91 -2.62 17.48
C ALA A 343 -4.19 -1.74 17.59
N SER A 344 -5.29 -2.10 16.94
CA SER A 344 -6.58 -1.40 17.06
C SER A 344 -7.30 -1.65 18.39
N LEU A 345 -6.84 -2.64 19.18
CA LEU A 345 -7.39 -2.97 20.50
C LEU A 345 -6.82 -2.11 21.64
N LYS A 346 -5.96 -1.13 21.31
CA LYS A 346 -5.38 -0.16 22.23
C LYS A 346 -5.52 1.23 21.63
N ALA A 347 -6.20 2.15 22.32
CA ALA A 347 -6.48 3.49 21.82
C ALA A 347 -5.20 4.26 21.43
N ALA A 348 -4.15 4.21 22.26
CA ALA A 348 -2.89 4.89 21.98
C ALA A 348 -2.17 4.38 20.72
N ASP A 349 -2.07 3.05 20.56
CA ASP A 349 -1.43 2.45 19.37
C ASP A 349 -2.23 2.75 18.09
N PHE A 350 -3.56 2.66 18.18
CA PHE A 350 -4.44 2.94 17.04
C PHE A 350 -4.41 4.43 16.65
N THR A 351 -4.41 5.34 17.63
CA THR A 351 -4.25 6.79 17.40
C THR A 351 -2.92 7.09 16.70
N THR A 352 -1.82 6.46 17.10
CA THR A 352 -0.52 6.64 16.45
C THR A 352 -0.57 6.26 14.97
N ILE A 353 -1.24 5.15 14.64
CA ILE A 353 -1.41 4.72 13.24
C ILE A 353 -2.30 5.71 12.47
N ILE A 354 -3.40 6.18 13.07
CA ILE A 354 -4.29 7.19 12.47
C ILE A 354 -3.53 8.49 12.19
N THR A 355 -2.72 8.95 13.15
CA THR A 355 -1.89 10.16 12.99
C THR A 355 -0.84 10.00 11.91
N ALA A 356 -0.25 8.80 11.77
CA ALA A 356 0.67 8.52 10.68
C ALA A 356 -0.01 8.63 9.30
N ALA A 357 -1.30 8.28 9.18
CA ALA A 357 -2.06 8.41 7.94
C ALA A 357 -2.42 9.87 7.57
N VAL A 358 -2.45 10.78 8.54
CA VAL A 358 -2.63 12.23 8.28
C VAL A 358 -1.39 12.84 7.63
N ASN A 359 -0.20 12.29 7.93
CA ASN A 359 1.10 12.84 7.54
C ASN A 359 1.72 12.11 6.32
N GLY A 360 1.13 11.00 5.88
CA GLY A 360 1.59 10.17 4.76
C GLY A 360 0.78 10.41 3.50
#